data_c6cf9af4aed043c6980b0d39e996436e
#
_entry.id   c6cf9af4aed043c6980b0d39e996436e
#
_cell.length_a   1.000
_cell.length_b   1.000
_cell.length_c   1.000
_cell.angle_alpha   90.00
_cell.angle_beta   90.00
_cell.angle_gamma   90.00
#
_symmetry.space_group_name_H-M   'P 1'
#
loop_
_entity.id
_entity.type
_entity.pdbx_description
1 polymer ?
#
loop_
_entity_poly.entity_id
_entity_poly.type
_entity_poly.pdbx_seq_one_letter_code
_entity_poly.pdbx_strand_id
1 'polypeptide(L)'
;ADGSWIPLSLPREMPDGFVCNCDEVAFNLVEKLKKAGYRIPQDIAVTGYDDHRFSTICTPQLTSYRVDVDGMANAAVNLLARKLNGKAVPAPITLVPGTIVYRESTQVK
;
A
#
# COMPACT_ATOMS: atom_id res chain seq x y z
N ALA A 1 -20.64 14.19 5.68
CA ALA A 1 -19.53 13.50 5.00
C ALA A 1 -18.22 13.80 5.71
N ASP A 2 -17.37 12.82 5.81
CA ASP A 2 -16.06 12.91 6.47
C ASP A 2 -14.96 13.43 5.53
N GLY A 3 -15.31 13.92 4.33
CA GLY A 3 -14.38 14.35 3.29
C GLY A 3 -13.76 13.20 2.50
N SER A 4 -14.01 11.95 2.89
CA SER A 4 -13.56 10.78 2.14
C SER A 4 -14.51 10.49 0.98
N TRP A 5 -13.96 10.47 -0.23
CA TRP A 5 -14.70 10.06 -1.43
C TRP A 5 -14.68 8.53 -1.65
N ILE A 6 -13.93 7.81 -0.80
CA ILE A 6 -13.84 6.36 -0.86
C ILE A 6 -14.93 5.75 0.03
N PRO A 7 -15.94 5.07 -0.54
CA PRO A 7 -17.00 4.45 0.24
C PRO A 7 -16.50 3.17 0.91
N LEU A 8 -16.12 3.25 2.17
CA LEU A 8 -15.70 2.09 2.96
C LEU A 8 -16.84 1.64 3.88
N SER A 9 -17.20 0.37 3.79
CA SER A 9 -18.12 -0.29 4.72
C SER A 9 -17.39 -1.37 5.49
N LEU A 10 -17.54 -1.38 6.81
CA LEU A 10 -16.94 -2.43 7.63
C LEU A 10 -17.79 -3.71 7.52
N PRO A 11 -17.16 -4.90 7.45
CA PRO A 11 -17.89 -6.16 7.42
C PRO A 11 -18.60 -6.43 8.75
N ARG A 12 -19.61 -7.30 8.73
CA ARG A 12 -20.31 -7.72 9.95
C ARG A 12 -19.41 -8.49 10.90
N GLU A 13 -18.65 -9.42 10.34
CA GLU A 13 -17.64 -10.18 11.07
C GLU A 13 -16.29 -9.58 10.76
N MET A 14 -15.64 -9.05 11.80
CA MET A 14 -14.35 -8.37 11.64
C MET A 14 -13.23 -9.39 11.54
N PRO A 15 -12.34 -9.28 10.54
CA PRO A 15 -11.16 -10.10 10.44
C PRO A 15 -10.07 -9.63 11.43
N ASP A 16 -9.03 -10.43 11.57
CA ASP A 16 -7.85 -10.07 12.37
C ASP A 16 -6.97 -9.02 11.68
N GLY A 17 -7.13 -8.85 10.38
CA GLY A 17 -6.35 -7.86 9.63
C GLY A 17 -6.92 -7.56 8.26
N PHE A 18 -6.50 -6.43 7.70
CA PHE A 18 -6.84 -5.99 6.34
C PHE A 18 -5.58 -5.74 5.52
N VAL A 19 -5.60 -6.19 4.29
CA VAL A 19 -4.61 -5.84 3.27
C VAL A 19 -5.28 -4.87 2.29
N CYS A 20 -4.79 -3.64 2.26
CA CYS A 20 -5.35 -2.59 1.41
C CYS A 20 -4.52 -2.45 0.12
N ASN A 21 -5.19 -2.08 -0.96
CA ASN A 21 -4.55 -1.92 -2.27
C ASN A 21 -3.68 -0.66 -2.37
N CYS A 22 -3.83 0.29 -1.46
CA CYS A 22 -2.96 1.47 -1.37
C CYS A 22 -3.02 2.08 0.03
N ASP A 23 -2.05 2.94 0.34
CA ASP A 23 -1.94 3.58 1.65
C ASP A 23 -3.08 4.55 1.95
N GLU A 24 -3.65 5.20 0.94
CA GLU A 24 -4.78 6.11 1.13
C GLU A 24 -6.02 5.36 1.61
N VAL A 25 -6.31 4.22 1.01
CA VAL A 25 -7.42 3.34 1.46
C VAL A 25 -7.13 2.83 2.87
N ALA A 26 -5.89 2.41 3.15
CA ALA A 26 -5.49 1.95 4.48
C ALA A 26 -5.66 3.05 5.53
N PHE A 27 -5.26 4.29 5.22
CA PHE A 27 -5.44 5.45 6.09
C PHE A 27 -6.92 5.67 6.44
N ASN A 28 -7.77 5.70 5.43
CA ASN A 28 -9.21 5.89 5.63
C ASN A 28 -9.83 4.75 6.43
N LEU A 29 -9.38 3.51 6.18
CA LEU A 29 -9.82 2.35 6.94
C LEU A 29 -9.42 2.44 8.41
N VAL A 30 -8.17 2.81 8.71
CA VAL A 30 -7.69 3.00 10.08
C VAL A 30 -8.55 4.02 10.83
N GLU A 31 -8.82 5.18 10.19
CA GLU A 31 -9.67 6.20 10.81
C GLU A 31 -11.08 5.67 11.10
N LYS A 32 -11.64 4.89 10.18
CA LYS A 32 -12.96 4.29 10.36
C LYS A 32 -12.99 3.23 11.45
N LEU A 33 -11.97 2.37 11.51
CA LEU A 33 -11.82 1.37 12.57
C LEU A 33 -11.68 2.01 13.94
N LYS A 34 -10.88 3.06 14.07
CA LYS A 34 -10.71 3.83 15.33
C LYS A 34 -12.03 4.43 15.78
N LYS A 35 -12.82 5.04 14.89
CA LYS A 35 -14.16 5.57 15.19
C LYS A 35 -15.13 4.48 15.64
N ALA A 36 -14.96 3.26 15.16
CA ALA A 36 -15.75 2.10 15.58
C ALA A 36 -15.24 1.45 16.88
N GLY A 37 -14.15 1.95 17.47
CA GLY A 37 -13.64 1.49 18.76
C GLY A 37 -12.56 0.41 18.68
N TYR A 38 -12.08 0.07 17.47
CA TYR A 38 -11.01 -0.92 17.31
C TYR A 38 -9.62 -0.30 17.48
N ARG A 39 -8.73 -1.04 18.09
CA ARG A 39 -7.31 -0.66 18.27
C ARG A 39 -6.47 -1.31 17.17
N ILE A 40 -5.58 -0.53 16.58
CA ILE A 40 -4.64 -1.01 15.56
C ILE A 40 -3.21 -0.94 16.14
N PRO A 41 -2.46 -2.02 16.16
CA PRO A 41 -2.74 -3.37 15.61
C PRO A 41 -3.35 -4.36 16.62
N GLN A 42 -3.67 -3.95 17.85
CA GLN A 42 -4.03 -4.86 18.94
C GLN A 42 -5.27 -5.71 18.63
N ASP A 43 -6.28 -5.09 18.05
CA ASP A 43 -7.51 -5.79 17.67
C ASP A 43 -7.50 -6.18 16.19
N ILE A 44 -6.99 -5.30 15.33
CA ILE A 44 -6.99 -5.48 13.88
C ILE A 44 -5.68 -4.90 13.31
N ALA A 45 -4.95 -5.71 12.54
CA ALA A 45 -3.79 -5.24 11.80
C ALA A 45 -4.21 -4.65 10.44
N VAL A 46 -3.48 -3.65 9.96
CA VAL A 46 -3.76 -3.03 8.65
C VAL A 46 -2.45 -2.82 7.89
N THR A 47 -2.44 -3.24 6.62
CA THR A 47 -1.34 -2.96 5.71
C THR A 47 -1.78 -2.13 4.52
N GLY A 48 -0.89 -1.27 4.03
CA GLY A 48 -1.08 -0.51 2.81
C GLY A 48 -0.20 -1.02 1.67
N TYR A 49 -0.12 -0.20 0.61
CA TYR A 49 0.69 -0.45 -0.57
C TYR A 49 1.13 0.88 -1.16
N ASP A 50 2.30 0.97 -1.73
CA ASP A 50 3.00 2.09 -2.36
C ASP A 50 4.06 2.74 -1.48
N ASP A 51 3.94 2.71 -0.16
CA ASP A 51 4.74 3.48 0.80
C ASP A 51 4.67 4.99 0.51
N HIS A 52 3.47 5.45 0.24
CA HIS A 52 3.14 6.85 0.02
C HIS A 52 3.05 7.60 1.37
N ARG A 53 2.99 8.94 1.31
CA ARG A 53 2.92 9.79 2.51
C ARG A 53 1.84 9.38 3.53
N PHE A 54 0.73 8.80 3.08
CA PHE A 54 -0.32 8.31 3.97
C PHE A 54 0.16 7.23 4.93
N SER A 55 1.22 6.48 4.57
CA SER A 55 1.78 5.46 5.45
C SER A 55 2.43 6.03 6.69
N THR A 56 2.98 7.24 6.60
CA THR A 56 3.69 7.90 7.71
C THR A 56 2.85 8.92 8.47
N ILE A 57 1.86 9.55 7.85
CA ILE A 57 0.96 10.47 8.54
C ILE A 57 -0.18 9.76 9.29
N CYS A 58 -0.42 8.48 8.97
CA CYS A 58 -1.37 7.64 9.68
C CYS A 58 -0.90 7.39 11.13
N THR A 59 -1.84 7.25 12.05
CA THR A 59 -1.54 6.86 13.43
C THR A 59 -2.41 5.68 13.82
N PRO A 60 -1.81 4.50 14.06
CA PRO A 60 -0.39 4.16 13.95
C PRO A 60 0.14 4.23 12.51
N GLN A 61 1.44 4.39 12.34
CA GLN A 61 2.06 4.39 11.01
C GLN A 61 1.89 3.04 10.33
N LEU A 62 1.63 3.06 9.02
CA LEU A 62 1.26 1.86 8.27
C LEU A 62 2.47 1.06 7.79
N THR A 63 2.44 -0.24 8.05
CA THR A 63 3.22 -1.21 7.28
C THR A 63 2.75 -1.15 5.84
N SER A 64 3.68 -0.97 4.91
CA SER A 64 3.37 -0.80 3.49
C SER A 64 4.42 -1.44 2.61
N TYR A 65 4.02 -1.81 1.39
CA TYR A 65 4.95 -2.29 0.38
C TYR A 65 5.53 -1.09 -0.39
N ARG A 66 6.84 -0.88 -0.25
CA ARG A 66 7.54 0.19 -0.96
C ARG A 66 7.84 -0.25 -2.38
N VAL A 67 7.19 0.41 -3.33
CA VAL A 67 7.48 0.24 -4.76
C VAL A 67 8.82 0.87 -5.08
N ASP A 68 9.68 0.17 -5.81
CA ASP A 68 10.94 0.73 -6.32
C ASP A 68 10.65 1.60 -7.55
N VAL A 69 10.26 2.83 -7.32
CA VAL A 69 9.88 3.78 -8.37
C VAL A 69 11.05 4.06 -9.31
N ASP A 70 12.25 4.25 -8.79
CA ASP A 70 13.44 4.52 -9.61
C ASP A 70 13.78 3.31 -10.48
N GLY A 71 13.73 2.11 -9.92
CA GLY A 71 13.94 0.87 -10.65
C GLY A 71 12.90 0.67 -11.75
N MET A 72 11.63 0.96 -11.47
CA MET A 72 10.56 0.89 -12.47
C MET A 72 10.75 1.92 -13.58
N ALA A 73 11.11 3.14 -13.24
CA ALA A 73 11.37 4.20 -14.22
C ALA A 73 12.56 3.83 -15.14
N ASN A 74 13.65 3.36 -14.56
CA ASN A 74 14.83 2.92 -15.32
C ASN A 74 14.49 1.74 -16.24
N ALA A 75 13.76 0.74 -15.75
CA ALA A 75 13.34 -0.40 -16.56
C ALA A 75 12.43 0.03 -17.73
N ALA A 76 11.48 0.93 -17.46
CA ALA A 76 10.56 1.43 -18.48
C ALA A 76 11.30 2.20 -19.58
N VAL A 77 12.22 3.10 -19.21
CA VAL A 77 13.02 3.88 -20.17
C VAL A 77 13.91 2.96 -21.00
N ASN A 78 14.57 1.98 -20.38
CA ASN A 78 15.43 1.04 -21.08
C ASN A 78 14.65 0.17 -22.09
N LEU A 79 13.46 -0.32 -21.69
CA LEU A 79 12.60 -1.09 -22.59
C LEU A 79 12.11 -0.26 -23.76
N LEU A 80 11.71 0.97 -23.50
CA LEU A 80 11.28 1.89 -24.57
C LEU A 80 12.43 2.21 -25.54
N ALA A 81 13.62 2.48 -25.03
CA ALA A 81 14.81 2.74 -25.83
C ALA A 81 15.14 1.54 -26.74
N ARG A 82 15.06 0.32 -26.19
CA ARG A 82 15.26 -0.90 -26.99
C ARG A 82 14.25 -1.00 -28.13
N LYS A 83 12.98 -0.76 -27.87
CA LYS A 83 11.92 -0.75 -28.88
C LYS A 83 12.18 0.28 -29.97
N LEU A 84 12.52 1.50 -29.60
CA LEU A 84 12.80 2.58 -30.55
C LEU A 84 14.02 2.30 -31.42
N ASN A 85 14.99 1.55 -30.92
CA ASN A 85 16.20 1.15 -31.65
C ASN A 85 16.02 -0.19 -32.42
N GLY A 86 14.82 -0.71 -32.51
CA GLY A 86 14.53 -1.96 -33.22
C GLY A 86 15.08 -3.22 -32.56
N LYS A 87 15.48 -3.13 -31.28
CA LYS A 87 15.98 -4.29 -30.52
C LYS A 87 14.82 -5.08 -29.91
N ALA A 88 15.03 -6.40 -29.76
CA ALA A 88 14.04 -7.26 -29.14
C ALA A 88 13.84 -6.91 -27.64
N VAL A 89 12.58 -6.95 -27.20
CA VAL A 89 12.23 -6.89 -25.79
C VAL A 89 12.15 -8.34 -25.27
N PRO A 90 12.93 -8.70 -24.23
CA PRO A 90 13.12 -10.11 -23.86
C PRO A 90 11.87 -10.77 -23.24
N ALA A 91 10.93 -9.98 -22.71
CA ALA A 91 9.71 -10.52 -22.08
C ALA A 91 8.57 -9.53 -22.19
N PRO A 92 7.29 -10.00 -22.25
CA PRO A 92 6.13 -9.12 -22.27
C PRO A 92 5.89 -8.41 -20.93
N ILE A 93 6.41 -8.97 -19.82
CA ILE A 93 6.28 -8.41 -18.48
C ILE A 93 7.67 -8.37 -17.83
N THR A 94 8.03 -7.21 -17.28
CA THR A 94 9.23 -7.03 -16.48
C THR A 94 8.82 -6.73 -15.04
N LEU A 95 9.24 -7.57 -14.10
CA LEU A 95 8.96 -7.38 -12.68
C LEU A 95 10.11 -6.62 -12.03
N VAL A 96 9.76 -5.58 -11.29
CA VAL A 96 10.72 -4.80 -10.48
C VAL A 96 10.34 -5.00 -9.02
N PRO A 97 11.15 -5.75 -8.23
CA PRO A 97 10.81 -6.03 -6.85
C PRO A 97 10.90 -4.78 -5.97
N GLY A 98 9.95 -4.67 -5.05
CA GLY A 98 9.99 -3.68 -3.98
C GLY A 98 10.32 -4.33 -2.65
N THR A 99 10.05 -3.61 -1.55
CA THR A 99 10.32 -4.08 -0.19
C THR A 99 9.14 -3.80 0.74
N ILE A 100 8.94 -4.66 1.73
CA ILE A 100 7.98 -4.38 2.80
C ILE A 100 8.65 -3.49 3.84
N VAL A 101 8.01 -2.39 4.17
CA VAL A 101 8.42 -1.49 5.25
C VAL A 101 7.51 -1.76 6.44
N TYR A 102 8.02 -2.43 7.44
CA TYR A 102 7.28 -2.75 8.66
C TYR A 102 7.16 -1.53 9.57
N ARG A 103 5.93 -1.22 9.98
CA ARG A 103 5.62 -0.14 10.92
C ARG A 103 4.62 -0.61 11.97
N GLU A 104 4.13 0.31 12.77
CA GLU A 104 3.30 0.04 13.95
C GLU A 104 2.00 -0.71 13.65
N SER A 105 1.40 -0.51 12.48
CA SER A 105 0.07 -1.03 12.16
C SER A 105 -0.03 -2.57 12.08
N THR A 106 1.11 -3.26 12.09
CA THR A 106 1.19 -4.73 12.12
C THR A 106 2.08 -5.28 13.23
N GLN A 107 2.68 -4.41 14.04
CA GLN A 107 3.58 -4.84 15.12
C GLN A 107 2.79 -4.97 16.42
N VAL A 108 2.34 -6.17 16.70
CA VAL A 108 1.75 -6.52 17.99
C VAL A 108 2.88 -6.74 19.00
N LYS A 109 2.83 -5.99 20.09
CA LYS A 109 3.78 -6.16 21.20
C LYS A 109 3.33 -7.27 22.12
#